data_a3313177e7e62c2b0bd6f97542500d69
#
_entry.id   a3313177e7e62c2b0bd6f97542500d69
#
_cell.length_a   1.000
_cell.length_b   1.000
_cell.length_c   1.000
_cell.angle_alpha   90.00
_cell.angle_beta   90.00
_cell.angle_gamma   90.00
#
_symmetry.space_group_name_H-M   'P 1'
#
loop_
_entity.id
_entity.type
_entity.pdbx_description
1 polymer ?
#
loop_
_entity_poly.entity_id
_entity_poly.type
_entity_poly.pdbx_seq_one_letter_code
_entity_poly.pdbx_strand_id
1 'polypeptide(L)'
;MRVGLLLEQVLSPVPGGTGRYAVEVAGALAATGGPGTEVTGWTAWHRRVAGAVVPGVGGPHRLPLPRRPLVAAWERGPLPAPRGVDLVHAPTPLAPLGGRRPVVVTVHDAVPWTHPETLTPRGVRWHRRMIGRAASSAAAVVVPTEAVARELRRHLTLRCPLVVVGEGVSGRLTLPSDALARQAALGLTPGGYLLTTATLEPRKGLDVLVGALAGAGAPDLPLVVVGQPGWGDVDVPALVAAAGLPAGRVRTLGRVPDEDLAALLGGATALVVPSRAEGFGLPVLEGMAAGVPVVTSDDPALVEVGGGSTVVTPVGDRVALAAALGRVAGDEQLRRDLVRRGRTRAADFSWTGAATRLWELYRELVPTGAG
;
A
#
# COMPACT_ATOMS: atom_id res chain seq x y z
N MET A 1 7.57 -8.07 -26.34
CA MET A 1 8.28 -8.17 -25.04
C MET A 1 7.38 -8.90 -24.04
N ARG A 2 7.93 -9.93 -23.37
CA ARG A 2 7.21 -10.76 -22.39
C ARG A 2 7.72 -10.46 -20.98
N VAL A 3 6.81 -10.04 -20.10
CA VAL A 3 7.12 -9.68 -18.71
C VAL A 3 6.55 -10.75 -17.78
N GLY A 4 7.39 -11.31 -16.92
CA GLY A 4 6.98 -12.20 -15.83
C GLY A 4 6.82 -11.41 -14.53
N LEU A 5 5.61 -11.32 -14.01
CA LEU A 5 5.32 -10.62 -12.75
C LEU A 5 5.15 -11.64 -11.60
N LEU A 6 5.86 -11.40 -10.49
CA LEU A 6 5.76 -12.28 -9.32
C LEU A 6 4.53 -11.92 -8.49
N LEU A 7 3.56 -12.82 -8.42
CA LEU A 7 2.29 -12.62 -7.69
C LEU A 7 2.26 -13.36 -6.34
N GLU A 8 3.40 -13.80 -5.83
CA GLU A 8 3.50 -14.60 -4.60
C GLU A 8 2.91 -13.89 -3.38
N GLN A 9 3.05 -12.56 -3.29
CA GLN A 9 2.52 -11.78 -2.17
C GLN A 9 0.99 -11.80 -2.11
N VAL A 10 0.31 -11.96 -3.24
CA VAL A 10 -1.16 -12.03 -3.32
C VAL A 10 -1.70 -13.25 -2.58
N LEU A 11 -0.94 -14.34 -2.55
CA LEU A 11 -1.28 -15.60 -1.86
C LEU A 11 -0.80 -15.64 -0.39
N SER A 12 -0.26 -14.54 0.12
CA SER A 12 0.10 -14.42 1.54
C SER A 12 -1.16 -14.43 2.42
N PRO A 13 -1.10 -15.00 3.65
CA PRO A 13 -2.21 -14.88 4.61
C PRO A 13 -2.64 -13.42 4.87
N VAL A 14 -1.70 -12.49 4.85
CA VAL A 14 -1.94 -11.05 4.94
C VAL A 14 -1.27 -10.37 3.73
N PRO A 15 -1.97 -10.26 2.57
CA PRO A 15 -1.39 -9.64 1.38
C PRO A 15 -1.07 -8.16 1.57
N GLY A 16 -1.91 -7.43 2.31
CA GLY A 16 -1.76 -5.99 2.59
C GLY A 16 -1.78 -5.11 1.35
N GLY A 17 -1.29 -3.88 1.48
CA GLY A 17 -1.13 -2.93 0.37
C GLY A 17 -0.22 -3.46 -0.73
N THR A 18 0.84 -4.16 -0.39
CA THR A 18 1.78 -4.78 -1.35
C THR A 18 1.11 -5.84 -2.23
N GLY A 19 0.18 -6.63 -1.67
CA GLY A 19 -0.62 -7.58 -2.45
C GLY A 19 -1.57 -6.86 -3.40
N ARG A 20 -2.21 -5.78 -2.95
CA ARG A 20 -3.06 -4.91 -3.79
C ARG A 20 -2.24 -4.29 -4.92
N TYR A 21 -1.09 -3.70 -4.62
CA TYR A 21 -0.15 -3.19 -5.62
C TYR A 21 0.17 -4.25 -6.69
N ALA A 22 0.51 -5.47 -6.29
CA ALA A 22 0.87 -6.53 -7.23
C ALA A 22 -0.27 -6.88 -8.22
N VAL A 23 -1.52 -6.90 -7.75
CA VAL A 23 -2.69 -7.15 -8.59
C VAL A 23 -2.95 -5.98 -9.53
N GLU A 24 -2.98 -4.76 -9.00
CA GLU A 24 -3.30 -3.56 -9.76
C GLU A 24 -2.25 -3.27 -10.84
N VAL A 25 -0.96 -3.36 -10.49
CA VAL A 25 0.11 -3.14 -11.47
C VAL A 25 0.12 -4.22 -12.55
N ALA A 26 -0.19 -5.48 -12.20
CA ALA A 26 -0.29 -6.58 -13.16
C ALA A 26 -1.40 -6.32 -14.19
N GLY A 27 -2.59 -5.98 -13.70
CA GLY A 27 -3.74 -5.65 -14.55
C GLY A 27 -3.49 -4.43 -15.43
N ALA A 28 -2.91 -3.38 -14.85
CA ALA A 28 -2.59 -2.16 -15.59
C ALA A 28 -1.53 -2.39 -16.69
N LEU A 29 -0.48 -3.16 -16.39
CA LEU A 29 0.53 -3.55 -17.38
C LEU A 29 -0.10 -4.36 -18.52
N ALA A 30 -0.99 -5.30 -18.21
CA ALA A 30 -1.69 -6.08 -19.24
C ALA A 30 -2.60 -5.19 -20.09
N ALA A 31 -3.30 -4.24 -19.48
CA ALA A 31 -4.22 -3.34 -20.18
C ALA A 31 -3.53 -2.28 -21.04
N THR A 32 -2.32 -1.85 -20.67
CA THR A 32 -1.56 -0.79 -21.34
C THR A 32 -0.47 -1.32 -22.26
N GLY A 33 -0.25 -2.62 -22.28
CA GLY A 33 0.71 -3.26 -23.16
C GLY A 33 0.33 -3.07 -24.63
N GLY A 34 1.25 -2.58 -25.45
CA GLY A 34 1.07 -2.45 -26.89
C GLY A 34 1.17 -3.80 -27.63
N PRO A 35 0.97 -3.80 -28.95
CA PRO A 35 1.12 -5.02 -29.77
C PRO A 35 2.47 -5.70 -29.52
N GLY A 36 2.44 -7.04 -29.41
CA GLY A 36 3.65 -7.85 -29.17
C GLY A 36 4.14 -7.82 -27.71
N THR A 37 3.35 -7.29 -26.78
CA THR A 37 3.63 -7.40 -25.33
C THR A 37 2.76 -8.47 -24.68
N GLU A 38 3.30 -9.14 -23.67
CA GLU A 38 2.61 -10.15 -22.89
C GLU A 38 3.02 -10.02 -21.41
N VAL A 39 2.06 -10.09 -20.51
CA VAL A 39 2.28 -10.11 -19.06
C VAL A 39 1.82 -11.46 -18.51
N THR A 40 2.71 -12.15 -17.79
CA THR A 40 2.41 -13.44 -17.16
C THR A 40 2.65 -13.38 -15.66
N GLY A 41 1.70 -13.88 -14.87
CA GLY A 41 1.79 -14.00 -13.43
C GLY A 41 2.54 -15.27 -13.01
N TRP A 42 3.39 -15.17 -11.97
CA TRP A 42 4.18 -16.29 -11.45
C TRP A 42 4.08 -16.35 -9.92
N THR A 43 3.91 -17.56 -9.40
CA THR A 43 3.87 -17.82 -7.94
C THR A 43 4.82 -18.95 -7.58
N ALA A 44 5.11 -19.10 -6.29
CA ALA A 44 5.64 -20.36 -5.78
C ALA A 44 4.69 -21.52 -6.11
N TRP A 45 5.09 -22.72 -5.83
CA TRP A 45 4.19 -23.85 -5.93
C TRP A 45 3.15 -23.79 -4.80
N HIS A 46 1.89 -23.64 -5.17
CA HIS A 46 0.73 -23.69 -4.29
C HIS A 46 -0.29 -24.69 -4.85
N ARG A 47 -1.00 -25.37 -3.97
CA ARG A 47 -2.09 -26.26 -4.37
C ARG A 47 -3.23 -25.47 -5.06
N ARG A 48 -3.53 -24.28 -4.57
CA ARG A 48 -4.54 -23.37 -5.11
C ARG A 48 -3.90 -22.02 -5.42
N VAL A 49 -4.14 -21.50 -6.63
CA VAL A 49 -3.59 -20.23 -7.11
C VAL A 49 -4.67 -19.27 -7.62
N ALA A 50 -5.95 -19.65 -7.47
CA ALA A 50 -7.08 -18.85 -7.97
C ALA A 50 -7.06 -17.40 -7.46
N GLY A 51 -6.59 -17.17 -6.21
CA GLY A 51 -6.45 -15.83 -5.66
C GLY A 51 -5.42 -14.93 -6.34
N ALA A 52 -4.53 -15.49 -7.18
CA ALA A 52 -3.54 -14.75 -7.96
C ALA A 52 -3.89 -14.65 -9.46
N VAL A 53 -5.12 -15.01 -9.85
CA VAL A 53 -5.63 -14.76 -11.20
C VAL A 53 -5.94 -13.27 -11.34
N VAL A 54 -5.35 -12.64 -12.36
CA VAL A 54 -5.57 -11.22 -12.68
C VAL A 54 -6.09 -11.12 -14.11
N PRO A 55 -7.20 -10.41 -14.36
CA PRO A 55 -7.73 -10.23 -15.70
C PRO A 55 -6.70 -9.68 -16.68
N GLY A 56 -6.61 -10.26 -17.87
CA GLY A 56 -5.65 -9.86 -18.91
C GLY A 56 -4.21 -10.35 -18.71
N VAL A 57 -3.88 -10.96 -17.57
CA VAL A 57 -2.57 -11.51 -17.25
C VAL A 57 -2.55 -13.02 -17.47
N GLY A 58 -1.61 -13.53 -18.23
CA GLY A 58 -1.44 -14.97 -18.45
C GLY A 58 -1.05 -15.74 -17.17
N GLY A 59 -1.57 -16.93 -16.96
CA GLY A 59 -1.28 -17.74 -15.78
C GLY A 59 -2.31 -17.57 -14.65
N PRO A 60 -1.94 -17.65 -13.34
CA PRO A 60 -0.58 -17.70 -12.81
C PRO A 60 0.14 -19.05 -13.02
N HIS A 61 1.37 -18.96 -13.46
CA HIS A 61 2.28 -20.10 -13.56
C HIS A 61 2.93 -20.42 -12.23
N ARG A 62 3.21 -21.71 -11.97
CA ARG A 62 3.85 -22.15 -10.74
C ARG A 62 5.33 -22.39 -10.95
N LEU A 63 6.17 -21.83 -10.06
CA LEU A 63 7.55 -22.24 -9.91
C LEU A 63 7.62 -23.60 -9.18
N PRO A 64 8.67 -24.40 -9.37
CA PRO A 64 8.72 -25.78 -8.88
C PRO A 64 8.89 -25.91 -7.35
N LEU A 65 9.09 -24.81 -6.62
CA LEU A 65 9.31 -24.82 -5.18
C LEU A 65 8.14 -24.16 -4.42
N PRO A 66 7.70 -24.74 -3.28
CA PRO A 66 6.83 -24.06 -2.33
C PRO A 66 7.48 -22.79 -1.77
N ARG A 67 6.67 -21.89 -1.20
CA ARG A 67 7.11 -20.55 -0.76
C ARG A 67 8.37 -20.55 0.10
N ARG A 68 8.43 -21.36 1.17
CA ARG A 68 9.59 -21.37 2.08
C ARG A 68 10.90 -21.81 1.40
N PRO A 69 10.96 -22.96 0.69
CA PRO A 69 12.11 -23.32 -0.12
C PRO A 69 12.45 -22.29 -1.21
N LEU A 70 11.46 -21.67 -1.84
CA LEU A 70 11.69 -20.62 -2.85
C LEU A 70 12.38 -19.39 -2.25
N VAL A 71 11.94 -18.92 -1.08
CA VAL A 71 12.60 -17.82 -0.35
C VAL A 71 14.05 -18.17 -0.07
N ALA A 72 14.31 -19.37 0.48
CA ALA A 72 15.67 -19.84 0.77
C ALA A 72 16.55 -19.95 -0.48
N ALA A 73 15.99 -20.36 -1.61
CA ALA A 73 16.68 -20.42 -2.90
C ALA A 73 17.04 -19.02 -3.40
N TRP A 74 16.09 -18.08 -3.38
CA TRP A 74 16.31 -16.71 -3.84
C TRP A 74 17.17 -15.86 -2.92
N GLU A 75 17.28 -16.22 -1.65
CA GLU A 75 18.30 -15.65 -0.76
C GLU A 75 19.73 -15.98 -1.18
N ARG A 76 19.93 -17.04 -1.97
CA ARG A 76 21.25 -17.55 -2.37
C ARG A 76 21.56 -17.34 -3.86
N GLY A 77 20.55 -17.36 -4.72
CA GLY A 77 20.76 -17.30 -6.17
C GLY A 77 19.50 -17.02 -6.97
N PRO A 78 19.59 -17.07 -8.30
CA PRO A 78 18.50 -16.66 -9.20
C PRO A 78 17.49 -17.78 -9.53
N LEU A 79 17.69 -19.01 -9.06
CA LEU A 79 16.87 -20.15 -9.48
C LEU A 79 16.01 -20.72 -8.36
N PRO A 80 14.82 -21.26 -8.67
CA PRO A 80 14.18 -21.25 -10.00
C PRO A 80 13.63 -19.88 -10.36
N ALA A 81 13.56 -19.54 -11.64
CA ALA A 81 13.06 -18.27 -12.16
C ALA A 81 11.97 -18.47 -13.21
N PRO A 82 11.08 -17.49 -13.45
CA PRO A 82 10.13 -17.49 -14.55
C PRO A 82 10.79 -17.82 -15.88
N ARG A 83 10.18 -18.66 -16.70
CA ARG A 83 10.72 -19.07 -18.01
C ARG A 83 9.90 -18.44 -19.14
N GLY A 84 10.51 -18.32 -20.32
CA GLY A 84 9.82 -17.81 -21.50
C GLY A 84 9.48 -16.31 -21.42
N VAL A 85 10.10 -15.56 -20.53
CA VAL A 85 9.92 -14.10 -20.38
C VAL A 85 11.23 -13.36 -20.66
N ASP A 86 11.15 -12.13 -21.09
CA ASP A 86 12.31 -11.31 -21.43
C ASP A 86 12.81 -10.54 -20.19
N LEU A 87 11.91 -10.22 -19.26
CA LEU A 87 12.16 -9.51 -18.01
C LEU A 87 11.29 -10.09 -16.89
N VAL A 88 11.79 -10.04 -15.65
CA VAL A 88 11.01 -10.35 -14.44
C VAL A 88 10.81 -9.08 -13.63
N HIS A 89 9.57 -8.78 -13.24
CA HIS A 89 9.28 -7.76 -12.23
C HIS A 89 8.81 -8.42 -10.94
N ALA A 90 9.51 -8.13 -9.86
CA ALA A 90 9.19 -8.55 -8.50
C ALA A 90 8.57 -7.38 -7.74
N PRO A 91 7.25 -7.41 -7.43
CA PRO A 91 6.57 -6.37 -6.64
C PRO A 91 7.00 -6.31 -5.17
N THR A 92 8.00 -7.09 -4.79
CA THR A 92 8.59 -7.16 -3.44
C THR A 92 10.08 -7.46 -3.55
N PRO A 93 10.87 -7.28 -2.47
CA PRO A 93 12.28 -7.66 -2.47
C PRO A 93 12.54 -9.16 -2.66
N LEU A 94 11.52 -10.01 -2.59
CA LEU A 94 11.64 -11.45 -2.88
C LEU A 94 11.75 -11.67 -4.40
N ALA A 95 12.98 -11.83 -4.92
CA ALA A 95 13.25 -11.84 -6.35
C ALA A 95 14.42 -12.79 -6.72
N PRO A 96 14.41 -13.37 -7.94
CA PRO A 96 15.48 -14.23 -8.47
C PRO A 96 16.68 -13.42 -8.99
N LEU A 97 17.41 -12.76 -8.10
CA LEU A 97 18.51 -11.85 -8.40
C LEU A 97 19.81 -12.57 -8.76
N GLY A 98 20.60 -12.00 -9.67
CA GLY A 98 21.93 -12.49 -10.06
C GLY A 98 21.93 -13.44 -11.26
N GLY A 99 20.80 -13.57 -11.96
CA GLY A 99 20.70 -14.32 -13.22
C GLY A 99 21.01 -13.44 -14.46
N ARG A 100 20.94 -14.05 -15.65
CA ARG A 100 21.18 -13.35 -16.93
C ARG A 100 20.01 -12.45 -17.34
N ARG A 101 18.79 -12.76 -16.87
CA ARG A 101 17.59 -12.02 -17.24
C ARG A 101 17.46 -10.76 -16.37
N PRO A 102 17.10 -9.61 -16.95
CA PRO A 102 16.81 -8.41 -16.17
C PRO A 102 15.72 -8.67 -15.14
N VAL A 103 15.96 -8.21 -13.91
CA VAL A 103 14.98 -8.27 -12.81
C VAL A 103 14.76 -6.86 -12.30
N VAL A 104 13.52 -6.38 -12.35
CA VAL A 104 13.07 -5.13 -11.70
C VAL A 104 12.49 -5.50 -10.34
N VAL A 105 12.83 -4.75 -9.31
CA VAL A 105 12.35 -5.00 -7.94
C VAL A 105 11.66 -3.74 -7.42
N THR A 106 10.41 -3.88 -6.97
CA THR A 106 9.74 -2.81 -6.22
C THR A 106 10.08 -2.91 -4.75
N VAL A 107 10.51 -1.79 -4.16
CA VAL A 107 10.75 -1.61 -2.73
C VAL A 107 9.77 -0.56 -2.24
N HIS A 108 8.79 -0.99 -1.43
CA HIS A 108 7.68 -0.13 -1.04
C HIS A 108 8.04 0.89 0.02
N ASP A 109 8.96 0.57 0.94
CA ASP A 109 9.34 1.45 2.05
C ASP A 109 10.80 1.24 2.48
N ALA A 110 11.29 2.13 3.33
CA ALA A 110 12.59 2.02 4.01
C ALA A 110 12.46 1.69 5.50
N VAL A 111 11.28 1.24 5.95
CA VAL A 111 10.96 0.88 7.34
C VAL A 111 12.03 0.01 8.02
N PRO A 112 12.67 -0.96 7.36
CA PRO A 112 13.73 -1.74 7.99
C PRO A 112 14.90 -0.90 8.52
N TRP A 113 15.10 0.32 8.03
CA TRP A 113 16.13 1.25 8.51
C TRP A 113 15.59 2.36 9.38
N THR A 114 14.44 2.94 9.01
CA THR A 114 13.88 4.12 9.68
C THR A 114 13.12 3.76 10.95
N HIS A 115 12.41 2.62 10.97
CA HIS A 115 11.57 2.17 12.09
C HIS A 115 11.73 0.67 12.32
N PRO A 116 12.98 0.17 12.57
CA PRO A 116 13.24 -1.25 12.75
C PRO A 116 12.48 -1.88 13.93
N GLU A 117 12.15 -1.07 14.95
CA GLU A 117 11.36 -1.48 16.12
C GLU A 117 9.92 -1.91 15.73
N THR A 118 9.43 -1.46 14.60
CA THR A 118 8.12 -1.83 14.07
C THR A 118 8.15 -3.16 13.31
N LEU A 119 9.26 -3.85 13.24
CA LEU A 119 9.46 -5.13 12.57
C LEU A 119 10.07 -6.16 13.53
N THR A 120 9.90 -7.45 13.24
CA THR A 120 10.65 -8.47 13.96
C THR A 120 12.15 -8.37 13.63
N PRO A 121 13.07 -8.72 14.56
CA PRO A 121 14.52 -8.70 14.28
C PRO A 121 14.91 -9.53 13.06
N ARG A 122 14.20 -10.65 12.81
CA ARG A 122 14.40 -11.47 11.61
C ARG A 122 13.92 -10.75 10.36
N GLY A 123 12.75 -10.08 10.43
CA GLY A 123 12.18 -9.30 9.34
C GLY A 123 13.12 -8.16 8.93
N VAL A 124 13.65 -7.40 9.90
CA VAL A 124 14.64 -6.33 9.64
C VAL A 124 15.85 -6.88 8.88
N ARG A 125 16.48 -7.95 9.40
CA ARG A 125 17.66 -8.55 8.74
C ARG A 125 17.36 -9.06 7.34
N TRP A 126 16.21 -9.70 7.17
CA TRP A 126 15.80 -10.24 5.87
C TRP A 126 15.57 -9.13 4.85
N HIS A 127 14.77 -8.12 5.19
CA HIS A 127 14.47 -7.01 4.27
C HIS A 127 15.73 -6.22 3.91
N ARG A 128 16.55 -5.83 4.90
CA ARG A 128 17.83 -5.14 4.64
C ARG A 128 18.73 -5.93 3.69
N ARG A 129 18.84 -7.25 3.90
CA ARG A 129 19.63 -8.12 3.04
C ARG A 129 19.06 -8.19 1.62
N MET A 130 17.76 -8.42 1.47
CA MET A 130 17.14 -8.61 0.15
C MET A 130 17.08 -7.29 -0.63
N ILE A 131 16.79 -6.17 0.03
CA ILE A 131 16.82 -4.85 -0.61
C ILE A 131 18.27 -4.47 -0.98
N GLY A 132 19.26 -4.76 -0.13
CA GLY A 132 20.68 -4.55 -0.45
C GLY A 132 21.13 -5.38 -1.65
N ARG A 133 20.64 -6.62 -1.79
CA ARG A 133 20.88 -7.43 -2.99
C ARG A 133 20.19 -6.85 -4.22
N ALA A 134 18.97 -6.33 -4.09
CA ALA A 134 18.32 -5.65 -5.20
C ALA A 134 19.11 -4.41 -5.63
N ALA A 135 19.57 -3.58 -4.69
CA ALA A 135 20.38 -2.41 -4.95
C ALA A 135 21.69 -2.72 -5.70
N SER A 136 22.24 -3.91 -5.52
CA SER A 136 23.51 -4.34 -6.13
C SER A 136 23.38 -5.19 -7.40
N SER A 137 22.23 -5.86 -7.60
CA SER A 137 22.12 -6.93 -8.61
C SER A 137 20.82 -6.89 -9.44
N ALA A 138 19.86 -6.03 -9.10
CA ALA A 138 18.69 -5.82 -9.95
C ALA A 138 19.07 -5.00 -11.20
N ALA A 139 18.26 -5.12 -12.25
CA ALA A 139 18.38 -4.27 -13.43
C ALA A 139 17.86 -2.84 -13.13
N ALA A 140 16.83 -2.72 -12.27
CA ALA A 140 16.37 -1.47 -11.68
C ALA A 140 15.64 -1.75 -10.36
N VAL A 141 15.64 -0.76 -9.47
CA VAL A 141 14.80 -0.70 -8.28
C VAL A 141 13.72 0.35 -8.53
N VAL A 142 12.46 -0.01 -8.29
CA VAL A 142 11.30 0.87 -8.35
C VAL A 142 10.85 1.19 -6.92
N VAL A 143 10.51 2.43 -6.67
CA VAL A 143 9.96 2.90 -5.39
C VAL A 143 8.72 3.77 -5.63
N PRO A 144 7.78 3.83 -4.68
CA PRO A 144 6.52 4.52 -4.91
C PRO A 144 6.58 6.05 -4.72
N THR A 145 7.59 6.57 -4.01
CA THR A 145 7.74 8.00 -3.69
C THR A 145 9.19 8.45 -3.71
N GLU A 146 9.43 9.74 -3.91
CA GLU A 146 10.75 10.35 -3.72
C GLU A 146 11.21 10.28 -2.25
N ALA A 147 10.28 10.28 -1.30
CA ALA A 147 10.58 10.08 0.11
C ALA A 147 11.29 8.73 0.34
N VAL A 148 10.74 7.64 -0.20
CA VAL A 148 11.39 6.32 -0.14
C VAL A 148 12.71 6.30 -0.91
N ALA A 149 12.76 6.95 -2.09
CA ALA A 149 14.00 7.03 -2.87
C ALA A 149 15.13 7.72 -2.08
N ARG A 150 14.82 8.83 -1.42
CA ARG A 150 15.79 9.56 -0.57
C ARG A 150 16.29 8.69 0.58
N GLU A 151 15.38 7.99 1.28
CA GLU A 151 15.77 7.12 2.39
C GLU A 151 16.65 5.95 1.91
N LEU A 152 16.29 5.28 0.82
CA LEU A 152 17.13 4.20 0.31
C LEU A 152 18.54 4.68 -0.10
N ARG A 153 18.65 5.88 -0.72
CA ARG A 153 19.96 6.47 -1.07
C ARG A 153 20.83 6.78 0.16
N ARG A 154 20.23 7.06 1.32
CA ARG A 154 20.96 7.28 2.59
C ARG A 154 21.56 6.00 3.15
N HIS A 155 20.92 4.86 2.89
CA HIS A 155 21.26 3.58 3.51
C HIS A 155 21.97 2.60 2.58
N LEU A 156 21.92 2.81 1.26
CA LEU A 156 22.39 1.86 0.27
C LEU A 156 23.20 2.53 -0.85
N THR A 157 24.26 1.86 -1.28
CA THR A 157 24.92 2.16 -2.54
C THR A 157 24.19 1.42 -3.66
N LEU A 158 23.47 2.16 -4.50
CA LEU A 158 22.73 1.61 -5.63
C LEU A 158 23.67 1.43 -6.84
N ARG A 159 23.70 0.23 -7.41
CA ARG A 159 24.44 -0.10 -8.64
C ARG A 159 23.54 -0.21 -9.87
N CYS A 160 22.29 0.13 -9.72
CA CYS A 160 21.26 0.12 -10.77
C CYS A 160 20.41 1.40 -10.67
N PRO A 161 19.64 1.74 -11.71
CA PRO A 161 18.67 2.82 -11.66
C PRO A 161 17.69 2.66 -10.49
N LEU A 162 17.40 3.76 -9.79
CA LEU A 162 16.32 3.88 -8.80
C LEU A 162 15.27 4.80 -9.40
N VAL A 163 14.10 4.24 -9.71
CA VAL A 163 13.04 4.93 -10.46
C VAL A 163 11.81 5.08 -9.56
N VAL A 164 11.30 6.29 -9.47
CA VAL A 164 10.04 6.57 -8.76
C VAL A 164 8.86 6.32 -9.69
N VAL A 165 7.97 5.43 -9.27
CA VAL A 165 6.71 5.13 -9.96
C VAL A 165 5.61 5.10 -8.91
N GLY A 166 4.78 6.15 -8.91
CA GLY A 166 3.64 6.25 -7.99
C GLY A 166 2.63 5.12 -8.18
N GLU A 167 1.73 5.00 -7.24
CA GLU A 167 0.64 4.04 -7.27
C GLU A 167 -0.65 4.70 -7.79
N GLY A 168 -1.76 4.00 -7.85
CA GLY A 168 -3.05 4.51 -8.30
C GLY A 168 -4.19 4.10 -7.37
N VAL A 169 -5.37 4.67 -7.61
CA VAL A 169 -6.60 4.24 -6.94
C VAL A 169 -7.16 3.01 -7.65
N SER A 170 -7.59 2.01 -6.86
CA SER A 170 -8.27 0.84 -7.42
C SER A 170 -9.65 1.21 -7.97
N GLY A 171 -9.94 0.81 -9.19
CA GLY A 171 -11.29 0.96 -9.77
C GLY A 171 -12.37 0.19 -9.01
N ARG A 172 -12.00 -0.74 -8.14
CA ARG A 172 -12.91 -1.50 -7.26
C ARG A 172 -13.49 -0.66 -6.12
N LEU A 173 -12.87 0.50 -5.81
CA LEU A 173 -13.34 1.43 -4.79
C LEU A 173 -14.28 2.52 -5.36
N THR A 174 -14.98 2.22 -6.45
CA THR A 174 -16.06 3.07 -6.95
C THR A 174 -17.24 3.01 -6.00
N LEU A 175 -17.79 4.17 -5.64
CA LEU A 175 -18.93 4.27 -4.72
C LEU A 175 -20.13 3.47 -5.29
N PRO A 176 -20.62 2.42 -4.61
CA PRO A 176 -21.74 1.64 -5.09
C PRO A 176 -23.07 2.42 -4.98
N SER A 177 -24.04 2.10 -5.85
CA SER A 177 -25.36 2.74 -5.84
C SER A 177 -26.15 2.47 -4.56
N ASP A 178 -25.88 1.38 -3.86
CA ASP A 178 -26.49 0.98 -2.59
C ASP A 178 -25.64 1.39 -1.35
N ALA A 179 -24.72 2.35 -1.50
CA ALA A 179 -23.80 2.77 -0.43
C ALA A 179 -24.50 3.12 0.89
N LEU A 180 -25.63 3.82 0.85
CA LEU A 180 -26.41 4.16 2.04
C LEU A 180 -26.96 2.92 2.75
N ALA A 181 -27.46 1.95 1.99
CA ALA A 181 -27.96 0.69 2.54
C ALA A 181 -26.84 -0.13 3.19
N ARG A 182 -25.63 -0.16 2.59
CA ARG A 182 -24.45 -0.81 3.15
C ARG A 182 -24.02 -0.16 4.46
N GLN A 183 -23.96 1.16 4.51
CA GLN A 183 -23.65 1.90 5.74
C GLN A 183 -24.67 1.61 6.84
N ALA A 184 -25.96 1.65 6.51
CA ALA A 184 -27.05 1.37 7.45
C ALA A 184 -26.96 -0.09 7.98
N ALA A 185 -26.66 -1.06 7.12
CA ALA A 185 -26.46 -2.48 7.52
C ALA A 185 -25.28 -2.63 8.50
N LEU A 186 -24.27 -1.76 8.41
CA LEU A 186 -23.17 -1.69 9.37
C LEU A 186 -23.51 -0.82 10.60
N GLY A 187 -24.74 -0.29 10.70
CA GLY A 187 -25.19 0.59 11.78
C GLY A 187 -24.45 1.93 11.80
N LEU A 188 -24.16 2.48 10.62
CA LEU A 188 -23.45 3.75 10.44
C LEU A 188 -24.34 4.75 9.67
N THR A 189 -24.19 6.03 10.01
CA THR A 189 -24.85 7.13 9.34
C THR A 189 -23.81 7.96 8.59
N PRO A 190 -24.07 8.38 7.35
CA PRO A 190 -23.18 9.27 6.62
C PRO A 190 -22.84 10.54 7.41
N GLY A 191 -21.59 10.94 7.44
CA GLY A 191 -21.10 12.07 8.23
C GLY A 191 -21.05 11.83 9.75
N GLY A 192 -21.39 10.63 10.22
CA GLY A 192 -21.49 10.29 11.64
C GLY A 192 -20.31 9.46 12.18
N TYR A 193 -19.18 9.36 11.49
CA TYR A 193 -18.02 8.57 11.94
C TYR A 193 -16.70 9.03 11.34
N LEU A 194 -15.63 8.75 12.07
CA LEU A 194 -14.26 8.78 11.56
C LEU A 194 -13.90 7.39 11.03
N LEU A 195 -13.06 7.32 10.01
CA LEU A 195 -12.61 6.05 9.42
C LEU A 195 -11.08 5.94 9.48
N THR A 196 -10.57 4.77 9.76
CA THR A 196 -9.18 4.40 9.46
C THR A 196 -9.11 3.04 8.77
N THR A 197 -8.26 2.93 7.76
CA THR A 197 -8.09 1.69 6.98
C THR A 197 -6.64 1.26 7.02
N ALA A 198 -6.35 0.16 7.71
CA ALA A 198 -4.99 -0.34 7.87
C ALA A 198 -4.97 -1.79 8.32
N THR A 199 -3.95 -2.54 7.94
CA THR A 199 -3.57 -3.74 8.69
C THR A 199 -3.21 -3.31 10.11
N LEU A 200 -3.68 -4.06 11.14
CA LEU A 200 -3.42 -3.73 12.53
C LEU A 200 -1.95 -4.04 12.88
N GLU A 201 -1.11 -3.04 12.73
CA GLU A 201 0.34 -3.09 12.94
C GLU A 201 0.79 -1.86 13.74
N PRO A 202 1.84 -1.96 14.58
CA PRO A 202 2.34 -0.84 15.40
C PRO A 202 2.68 0.41 14.57
N ARG A 203 3.21 0.21 13.37
CA ARG A 203 3.60 1.25 12.43
C ARG A 203 2.43 2.14 11.99
N LYS A 204 1.19 1.63 12.03
CA LYS A 204 -0.01 2.35 11.57
C LYS A 204 -0.56 3.35 12.58
N GLY A 205 0.02 3.43 13.79
CA GLY A 205 -0.27 4.48 14.77
C GLY A 205 -1.69 4.44 15.35
N LEU A 206 -2.33 3.26 15.38
CA LEU A 206 -3.69 3.14 15.92
C LEU A 206 -3.76 3.51 17.42
N ASP A 207 -2.70 3.25 18.18
CA ASP A 207 -2.56 3.67 19.58
C ASP A 207 -2.52 5.21 19.75
N VAL A 208 -1.96 5.91 18.77
CA VAL A 208 -1.98 7.38 18.73
C VAL A 208 -3.39 7.87 18.44
N LEU A 209 -4.07 7.28 17.45
CA LEU A 209 -5.43 7.64 17.07
C LEU A 209 -6.44 7.39 18.20
N VAL A 210 -6.41 6.19 18.79
CA VAL A 210 -7.30 5.86 19.91
C VAL A 210 -7.04 6.79 21.10
N GLY A 211 -5.77 7.06 21.43
CA GLY A 211 -5.43 8.02 22.47
C GLY A 211 -5.88 9.45 22.16
N ALA A 212 -5.84 9.88 20.90
CA ALA A 212 -6.31 11.20 20.49
C ALA A 212 -7.83 11.37 20.70
N LEU A 213 -8.64 10.31 20.53
CA LEU A 213 -10.09 10.36 20.74
C LEU A 213 -10.50 10.64 22.20
N ALA A 214 -9.61 10.41 23.17
CA ALA A 214 -9.81 10.76 24.57
C ALA A 214 -9.35 12.21 24.89
N GLY A 215 -8.66 12.87 23.95
CA GLY A 215 -8.10 14.21 24.14
C GLY A 215 -9.14 15.32 24.04
N ALA A 216 -8.88 16.44 24.72
CA ALA A 216 -9.67 17.65 24.58
C ALA A 216 -9.64 18.15 23.13
N GLY A 217 -10.82 18.46 22.57
CA GLY A 217 -10.97 18.89 21.18
C GLY A 217 -11.21 17.75 20.18
N ALA A 218 -11.14 16.49 20.60
CA ALA A 218 -11.58 15.39 19.74
C ALA A 218 -13.11 15.48 19.50
N PRO A 219 -13.59 15.19 18.26
CA PRO A 219 -15.02 15.22 17.99
C PRO A 219 -15.72 14.04 18.65
N ASP A 220 -16.99 14.21 19.03
CA ASP A 220 -17.79 13.10 19.57
C ASP A 220 -18.38 12.23 18.44
N LEU A 221 -17.47 11.58 17.70
CA LEU A 221 -17.78 10.68 16.59
C LEU A 221 -17.12 9.32 16.83
N PRO A 222 -17.82 8.21 16.61
CA PRO A 222 -17.19 6.89 16.67
C PRO A 222 -16.09 6.74 15.60
N LEU A 223 -15.04 6.01 15.95
CA LEU A 223 -14.01 5.57 15.01
C LEU A 223 -14.37 4.19 14.47
N VAL A 224 -14.42 4.08 13.16
CA VAL A 224 -14.52 2.80 12.44
C VAL A 224 -13.13 2.38 11.99
N VAL A 225 -12.71 1.19 12.39
CA VAL A 225 -11.42 0.60 12.04
C VAL A 225 -11.67 -0.54 11.05
N VAL A 226 -11.17 -0.39 9.82
CA VAL A 226 -11.24 -1.41 8.78
C VAL A 226 -9.84 -1.97 8.54
N GLY A 227 -9.69 -3.27 8.74
CA GLY A 227 -8.44 -3.98 8.50
C GLY A 227 -8.35 -5.25 9.32
N GLN A 228 -7.49 -6.15 8.85
CA GLN A 228 -7.27 -7.42 9.50
C GLN A 228 -6.07 -7.34 10.47
N PRO A 229 -6.00 -8.22 11.47
CA PRO A 229 -4.81 -8.36 12.30
C PRO A 229 -3.57 -8.58 11.42
N GLY A 230 -2.53 -7.81 11.71
CA GLY A 230 -1.22 -7.94 11.10
C GLY A 230 -0.25 -8.60 12.07
N TRP A 231 0.93 -7.99 12.21
CA TRP A 231 1.93 -8.43 13.17
C TRP A 231 2.06 -7.41 14.31
N GLY A 232 2.65 -7.82 15.46
CA GLY A 232 2.90 -6.94 16.60
C GLY A 232 1.73 -6.81 17.57
N ASP A 233 0.78 -7.74 17.51
CA ASP A 233 -0.29 -7.97 18.51
C ASP A 233 -1.02 -6.67 18.94
N VAL A 234 -1.46 -5.87 17.96
CA VAL A 234 -2.24 -4.65 18.23
C VAL A 234 -3.62 -5.04 18.73
N ASP A 235 -3.83 -4.93 20.04
CA ASP A 235 -5.09 -5.18 20.73
C ASP A 235 -5.92 -3.90 20.83
N VAL A 236 -6.90 -3.74 19.91
CA VAL A 236 -7.75 -2.55 19.88
C VAL A 236 -8.60 -2.41 21.15
N PRO A 237 -9.25 -3.46 21.69
CA PRO A 237 -9.94 -3.41 22.98
C PRO A 237 -9.04 -2.91 24.13
N ALA A 238 -7.81 -3.40 24.23
CA ALA A 238 -6.85 -2.95 25.25
C ALA A 238 -6.48 -1.46 25.06
N LEU A 239 -6.30 -0.99 23.84
CA LEU A 239 -6.05 0.43 23.54
C LEU A 239 -7.23 1.31 23.97
N VAL A 240 -8.47 0.88 23.69
CA VAL A 240 -9.70 1.59 24.07
C VAL A 240 -9.83 1.68 25.59
N ALA A 241 -9.61 0.57 26.30
CA ALA A 241 -9.65 0.54 27.76
C ALA A 241 -8.56 1.44 28.37
N ALA A 242 -7.33 1.37 27.87
CA ALA A 242 -6.24 2.20 28.33
C ALA A 242 -6.46 3.72 28.12
N ALA A 243 -7.21 4.07 27.05
CA ALA A 243 -7.60 5.45 26.76
C ALA A 243 -8.84 5.91 27.56
N GLY A 244 -9.49 5.04 28.34
CA GLY A 244 -10.70 5.37 29.10
C GLY A 244 -11.92 5.70 28.21
N LEU A 245 -11.95 5.21 26.97
CA LEU A 245 -13.03 5.49 26.04
C LEU A 245 -14.26 4.62 26.31
N PRO A 246 -15.49 5.15 26.15
CA PRO A 246 -16.71 4.38 26.35
C PRO A 246 -16.88 3.27 25.31
N ALA A 247 -17.65 2.25 25.67
CA ALA A 247 -18.00 1.17 24.76
C ALA A 247 -18.66 1.72 23.47
N GLY A 248 -18.27 1.17 22.32
CA GLY A 248 -18.78 1.61 21.02
C GLY A 248 -18.07 2.83 20.42
N ARG A 249 -17.17 3.51 21.15
CA ARG A 249 -16.40 4.65 20.64
C ARG A 249 -15.43 4.23 19.51
N VAL A 250 -14.92 3.02 19.57
CA VAL A 250 -14.10 2.43 18.51
C VAL A 250 -14.74 1.11 18.08
N ARG A 251 -15.01 0.96 16.79
CA ARG A 251 -15.63 -0.21 16.20
C ARG A 251 -14.70 -0.83 15.17
N THR A 252 -14.28 -2.07 15.40
CA THR A 252 -13.44 -2.82 14.48
C THR A 252 -14.30 -3.71 13.59
N LEU A 253 -14.25 -3.52 12.27
CA LEU A 253 -15.02 -4.31 11.30
C LEU A 253 -14.22 -5.46 10.70
N GLY A 254 -12.91 -5.53 10.96
CA GLY A 254 -12.05 -6.50 10.29
C GLY A 254 -11.90 -6.16 8.79
N ARG A 255 -11.66 -7.19 7.99
CA ARG A 255 -11.62 -7.04 6.53
C ARG A 255 -13.05 -7.01 5.99
N VAL A 256 -13.34 -6.00 5.19
CA VAL A 256 -14.63 -5.85 4.49
C VAL A 256 -14.44 -6.03 2.96
N PRO A 257 -15.50 -6.35 2.20
CA PRO A 257 -15.50 -6.28 0.74
C PRO A 257 -15.14 -4.88 0.21
N ASP A 258 -14.62 -4.81 -1.02
CA ASP A 258 -14.21 -3.53 -1.62
C ASP A 258 -15.40 -2.55 -1.78
N GLU A 259 -16.62 -3.05 -2.07
CA GLU A 259 -17.83 -2.24 -2.16
C GLU A 259 -18.23 -1.64 -0.80
N ASP A 260 -18.10 -2.41 0.28
CA ASP A 260 -18.37 -1.92 1.64
C ASP A 260 -17.31 -0.90 2.05
N LEU A 261 -16.03 -1.13 1.70
CA LEU A 261 -14.99 -0.15 1.92
C LEU A 261 -15.24 1.16 1.16
N ALA A 262 -15.67 1.08 -0.10
CA ALA A 262 -16.02 2.26 -0.89
C ALA A 262 -17.20 3.02 -0.27
N ALA A 263 -18.23 2.30 0.20
CA ALA A 263 -19.36 2.90 0.92
C ALA A 263 -18.92 3.56 2.22
N LEU A 264 -18.05 2.91 3.01
CA LEU A 264 -17.49 3.46 4.25
C LEU A 264 -16.64 4.70 4.00
N LEU A 265 -15.80 4.69 2.96
CA LEU A 265 -15.05 5.87 2.55
C LEU A 265 -16.00 7.02 2.21
N GLY A 266 -16.97 6.81 1.30
CA GLY A 266 -17.88 7.86 0.85
C GLY A 266 -18.76 8.47 1.95
N GLY A 267 -18.95 7.79 3.08
CA GLY A 267 -19.78 8.26 4.20
C GLY A 267 -19.01 8.79 5.40
N ALA A 268 -17.68 8.67 5.44
CA ALA A 268 -16.90 9.12 6.58
C ALA A 268 -16.81 10.65 6.69
N THR A 269 -16.83 11.19 7.90
CA THR A 269 -16.52 12.60 8.17
C THR A 269 -15.09 12.93 7.81
N ALA A 270 -14.17 12.02 8.13
CA ALA A 270 -12.77 12.08 7.77
C ALA A 270 -12.15 10.68 7.75
N LEU A 271 -11.19 10.49 6.86
CA LEU A 271 -10.25 9.36 6.91
C LEU A 271 -9.01 9.79 7.69
N VAL A 272 -8.55 8.95 8.61
CA VAL A 272 -7.39 9.23 9.46
C VAL A 272 -6.30 8.21 9.20
N VAL A 273 -5.11 8.69 8.86
CA VAL A 273 -3.92 7.87 8.57
C VAL A 273 -2.75 8.34 9.44
N PRO A 274 -2.72 7.94 10.73
CA PRO A 274 -1.77 8.44 11.72
C PRO A 274 -0.47 7.63 11.74
N SER A 275 -0.10 7.06 10.60
CA SER A 275 1.03 6.13 10.49
C SER A 275 2.35 6.77 10.91
N ARG A 276 3.20 5.99 11.57
CA ARG A 276 4.59 6.38 11.93
C ARG A 276 5.53 6.34 10.74
N ALA A 277 5.26 5.42 9.82
CA ALA A 277 6.06 5.25 8.61
C ALA A 277 5.23 4.63 7.49
N GLU A 278 5.35 5.19 6.30
CA GLU A 278 4.71 4.70 5.07
C GLU A 278 5.70 4.74 3.89
N GLY A 279 5.35 4.02 2.83
CA GLY A 279 6.09 4.15 1.59
C GLY A 279 5.32 4.93 0.53
N PHE A 280 3.98 4.89 0.60
CA PHE A 280 3.09 5.63 -0.29
C PHE A 280 1.87 6.19 0.46
N GLY A 281 1.09 5.32 1.08
CA GLY A 281 -0.15 5.73 1.72
C GLY A 281 -1.36 5.58 0.82
N LEU A 282 -1.58 4.39 0.24
CA LEU A 282 -2.79 4.08 -0.53
C LEU A 282 -4.08 4.60 0.13
N PRO A 283 -4.28 4.45 1.47
CA PRO A 283 -5.48 4.99 2.11
C PRO A 283 -5.66 6.50 1.93
N VAL A 284 -4.56 7.28 1.95
CA VAL A 284 -4.64 8.74 1.70
C VAL A 284 -5.17 9.00 0.31
N LEU A 285 -4.62 8.33 -0.68
CA LEU A 285 -5.03 8.47 -2.07
C LEU A 285 -6.48 8.01 -2.27
N GLU A 286 -6.86 6.88 -1.68
CA GLU A 286 -8.22 6.32 -1.72
C GLU A 286 -9.24 7.29 -1.09
N GLY A 287 -8.93 7.88 0.07
CA GLY A 287 -9.76 8.89 0.72
C GLY A 287 -9.93 10.15 -0.12
N MET A 288 -8.84 10.69 -0.67
CA MET A 288 -8.88 11.86 -1.55
C MET A 288 -9.73 11.60 -2.80
N ALA A 289 -9.58 10.45 -3.43
CA ALA A 289 -10.36 10.05 -4.61
C ALA A 289 -11.86 9.87 -4.29
N ALA A 290 -12.18 9.27 -3.15
CA ALA A 290 -13.54 9.11 -2.67
C ALA A 290 -14.20 10.45 -2.27
N GLY A 291 -13.41 11.53 -2.17
CA GLY A 291 -13.91 12.84 -1.76
C GLY A 291 -14.16 12.93 -0.25
N VAL A 292 -13.29 12.31 0.53
CA VAL A 292 -13.31 12.37 2.00
C VAL A 292 -12.16 13.26 2.47
N PRO A 293 -12.37 14.17 3.44
CA PRO A 293 -11.28 14.86 4.10
C PRO A 293 -10.31 13.89 4.72
N VAL A 294 -9.00 14.09 4.53
CA VAL A 294 -7.98 13.20 5.05
C VAL A 294 -7.10 13.92 6.07
N VAL A 295 -6.90 13.27 7.23
CA VAL A 295 -5.97 13.69 8.27
C VAL A 295 -4.83 12.68 8.32
N THR A 296 -3.59 13.17 8.20
CA THR A 296 -2.39 12.31 8.15
C THR A 296 -1.37 12.72 9.22
N SER A 297 -0.43 11.82 9.51
CA SER A 297 0.82 12.23 10.12
C SER A 297 1.71 12.98 9.11
N ASP A 298 2.79 13.58 9.61
CA ASP A 298 3.82 14.25 8.82
C ASP A 298 4.90 13.29 8.28
N ASP A 299 4.58 11.99 8.19
CA ASP A 299 5.44 11.04 7.48
C ASP A 299 5.72 11.55 6.06
N PRO A 300 6.99 11.55 5.61
CA PRO A 300 7.37 12.16 4.33
C PRO A 300 6.66 11.59 3.12
N ALA A 301 6.32 10.29 3.10
CA ALA A 301 5.59 9.69 1.98
C ALA A 301 4.11 10.13 1.99
N LEU A 302 3.48 10.24 3.17
CA LEU A 302 2.11 10.74 3.29
C LEU A 302 1.99 12.21 2.89
N VAL A 303 2.96 13.04 3.29
CA VAL A 303 3.04 14.46 2.90
C VAL A 303 3.22 14.59 1.40
N GLU A 304 4.09 13.78 0.79
CA GLU A 304 4.32 13.77 -0.66
C GLU A 304 3.06 13.38 -1.43
N VAL A 305 2.38 12.31 -1.04
CA VAL A 305 1.14 11.86 -1.69
C VAL A 305 0.01 12.85 -1.46
N GLY A 306 -0.14 13.35 -0.25
CA GLY A 306 -1.16 14.34 0.10
C GLY A 306 -1.02 15.67 -0.63
N GLY A 307 0.20 16.10 -0.95
CA GLY A 307 0.47 17.29 -1.78
C GLY A 307 -0.23 18.57 -1.29
N GLY A 308 -0.34 18.77 0.03
CA GLY A 308 -1.05 19.90 0.64
C GLY A 308 -2.58 19.76 0.63
N SER A 309 -3.13 18.61 0.26
CA SER A 309 -4.58 18.34 0.21
C SER A 309 -5.10 17.58 1.43
N THR A 310 -4.27 17.40 2.47
CA THR A 310 -4.59 16.75 3.73
C THR A 310 -4.34 17.69 4.90
N VAL A 311 -4.95 17.41 6.06
CA VAL A 311 -4.54 18.02 7.33
C VAL A 311 -3.41 17.17 7.89
N VAL A 312 -2.24 17.78 8.09
CA VAL A 312 -1.04 17.10 8.56
C VAL A 312 -0.83 17.38 10.04
N THR A 313 -0.49 16.34 10.81
CA THR A 313 -0.17 16.42 12.24
C THR A 313 1.19 15.75 12.51
N PRO A 314 1.95 16.18 13.54
CA PRO A 314 3.20 15.49 13.85
C PRO A 314 2.99 14.01 14.18
N VAL A 315 3.93 13.17 13.75
CA VAL A 315 3.91 11.72 14.06
C VAL A 315 3.86 11.52 15.58
N GLY A 316 2.92 10.73 16.06
CA GLY A 316 2.79 10.37 17.47
C GLY A 316 2.13 11.42 18.36
N ASP A 317 1.85 12.62 17.87
CA ASP A 317 1.23 13.70 18.64
C ASP A 317 -0.29 13.53 18.75
N ARG A 318 -0.74 12.99 19.88
CA ARG A 318 -2.17 12.76 20.17
C ARG A 318 -2.95 14.07 20.33
N VAL A 319 -2.31 15.13 20.84
CA VAL A 319 -2.97 16.42 21.09
C VAL A 319 -3.21 17.14 19.77
N ALA A 320 -2.20 17.22 18.92
CA ALA A 320 -2.33 17.80 17.59
C ALA A 320 -3.35 17.01 16.73
N LEU A 321 -3.35 15.68 16.83
CA LEU A 321 -4.32 14.84 16.12
C LEU A 321 -5.75 15.08 16.61
N ALA A 322 -5.99 15.14 17.93
CA ALA A 322 -7.30 15.43 18.51
C ALA A 322 -7.85 16.79 18.01
N ALA A 323 -7.01 17.84 18.07
CA ALA A 323 -7.38 19.18 17.59
C ALA A 323 -7.66 19.19 16.07
N ALA A 324 -6.87 18.48 15.27
CA ALA A 324 -7.08 18.37 13.83
C ALA A 324 -8.40 17.66 13.50
N LEU A 325 -8.72 16.58 14.20
CA LEU A 325 -9.99 15.85 14.04
C LEU A 325 -11.20 16.73 14.42
N GLY A 326 -11.11 17.44 15.55
CA GLY A 326 -12.17 18.39 15.96
C GLY A 326 -12.40 19.51 14.94
N ARG A 327 -11.31 20.09 14.43
CA ARG A 327 -11.38 21.12 13.39
C ARG A 327 -12.01 20.59 12.10
N VAL A 328 -11.60 19.43 11.61
CA VAL A 328 -12.17 18.83 10.39
C VAL A 328 -13.64 18.46 10.61
N ALA A 329 -14.02 17.95 11.77
CA ALA A 329 -15.41 17.62 12.06
C ALA A 329 -16.29 18.86 12.20
N GLY A 330 -15.80 19.96 12.79
CA GLY A 330 -16.56 21.18 13.06
C GLY A 330 -16.60 22.21 11.92
N ASP A 331 -15.63 22.17 10.99
CA ASP A 331 -15.50 23.17 9.93
C ASP A 331 -15.87 22.59 8.56
N GLU A 332 -17.10 22.89 8.12
CA GLU A 332 -17.62 22.43 6.83
C GLU A 332 -16.89 23.05 5.64
N GLN A 333 -16.46 24.33 5.75
CA GLN A 333 -15.71 24.98 4.68
C GLN A 333 -14.36 24.31 4.47
N LEU A 334 -13.65 23.98 5.56
CA LEU A 334 -12.41 23.21 5.51
C LEU A 334 -12.61 21.85 4.84
N ARG A 335 -13.70 21.13 5.21
CA ARG A 335 -14.00 19.85 4.56
C ARG A 335 -14.20 19.99 3.07
N ARG A 336 -15.00 20.97 2.61
CA ARG A 336 -15.23 21.22 1.18
C ARG A 336 -13.92 21.53 0.45
N ASP A 337 -13.05 22.33 1.04
CA ASP A 337 -11.77 22.70 0.46
C ASP A 337 -10.80 21.49 0.38
N LEU A 338 -10.75 20.67 1.41
CA LEU A 338 -9.95 19.44 1.42
C LEU A 338 -10.43 18.45 0.36
N VAL A 339 -11.74 18.25 0.24
CA VAL A 339 -12.35 17.38 -0.78
C VAL A 339 -12.02 17.85 -2.19
N ARG A 340 -12.18 19.15 -2.47
CA ARG A 340 -11.87 19.71 -3.79
C ARG A 340 -10.40 19.50 -4.14
N ARG A 341 -9.47 19.89 -3.25
CA ARG A 341 -8.03 19.74 -3.47
C ARG A 341 -7.63 18.27 -3.53
N GLY A 342 -8.20 17.43 -2.65
CA GLY A 342 -7.92 16.01 -2.61
C GLY A 342 -8.28 15.30 -3.91
N ARG A 343 -9.47 15.56 -4.47
CA ARG A 343 -9.87 15.01 -5.77
C ARG A 343 -8.95 15.45 -6.91
N THR A 344 -8.58 16.72 -6.95
CA THR A 344 -7.63 17.23 -7.94
C THR A 344 -6.28 16.50 -7.80
N ARG A 345 -5.77 16.37 -6.57
CA ARG A 345 -4.49 15.69 -6.31
C ARG A 345 -4.54 14.19 -6.65
N ALA A 346 -5.63 13.52 -6.31
CA ALA A 346 -5.80 12.10 -6.60
C ALA A 346 -5.78 11.78 -8.10
N ALA A 347 -6.21 12.71 -8.95
CA ALA A 347 -6.20 12.56 -10.40
C ALA A 347 -4.77 12.49 -10.99
N ASP A 348 -3.75 12.97 -10.26
CA ASP A 348 -2.35 12.85 -10.67
C ASP A 348 -1.83 11.39 -10.59
N PHE A 349 -2.56 10.51 -9.92
CA PHE A 349 -2.16 9.14 -9.64
C PHE A 349 -3.08 8.14 -10.32
N SER A 350 -2.54 7.31 -11.18
CA SER A 350 -3.29 6.25 -11.83
C SER A 350 -2.44 5.01 -12.09
N TRP A 351 -3.05 3.84 -12.01
CA TRP A 351 -2.38 2.59 -12.36
C TRP A 351 -1.98 2.56 -13.84
N THR A 352 -2.75 3.21 -14.70
CA THR A 352 -2.39 3.39 -16.13
C THR A 352 -1.10 4.19 -16.29
N GLY A 353 -0.96 5.31 -15.58
CA GLY A 353 0.25 6.12 -15.58
C GLY A 353 1.45 5.36 -15.00
N ALA A 354 1.25 4.64 -13.90
CA ALA A 354 2.27 3.77 -13.32
C ALA A 354 2.75 2.69 -14.31
N ALA A 355 1.80 2.01 -14.96
CA ALA A 355 2.12 0.99 -15.96
C ALA A 355 2.83 1.56 -17.19
N THR A 356 2.44 2.73 -17.67
CA THR A 356 3.13 3.42 -18.77
C THR A 356 4.59 3.67 -18.42
N ARG A 357 4.84 4.22 -17.22
CA ARG A 357 6.20 4.48 -16.73
C ARG A 357 7.03 3.20 -16.57
N LEU A 358 6.40 2.10 -16.11
CA LEU A 358 7.05 0.80 -16.03
C LEU A 358 7.37 0.23 -17.41
N TRP A 359 6.48 0.39 -18.41
CA TRP A 359 6.75 -0.04 -19.77
C TRP A 359 7.91 0.73 -20.42
N GLU A 360 8.04 2.01 -20.15
CA GLU A 360 9.22 2.81 -20.56
C GLU A 360 10.50 2.22 -19.99
N LEU A 361 10.54 2.01 -18.67
CA LEU A 361 11.66 1.39 -17.98
C LEU A 361 12.01 0.00 -18.54
N TYR A 362 11.01 -0.84 -18.79
CA TYR A 362 11.28 -2.20 -19.31
C TYR A 362 11.88 -2.18 -20.70
N ARG A 363 11.46 -1.23 -21.57
CA ARG A 363 12.05 -1.06 -22.92
C ARG A 363 13.50 -0.61 -22.88
N GLU A 364 13.87 0.23 -21.90
CA GLU A 364 15.25 0.62 -21.66
C GLU A 364 16.13 -0.57 -21.22
N LEU A 365 15.58 -1.46 -20.40
CA LEU A 365 16.30 -2.61 -19.82
C LEU A 365 16.38 -3.82 -20.76
N VAL A 366 15.46 -3.94 -21.70
CA VAL A 366 15.39 -5.00 -22.72
C VAL A 366 15.40 -4.35 -24.09
N PRO A 367 16.55 -3.91 -24.60
CA PRO A 367 16.63 -3.36 -25.95
C PRO A 367 16.10 -4.40 -26.94
N THR A 368 15.14 -4.00 -27.78
CA THR A 368 14.78 -4.79 -28.95
C THR A 368 16.04 -4.95 -29.76
N GLY A 369 16.55 -6.19 -29.85
CA GLY A 369 17.73 -6.46 -30.67
C GLY A 369 17.51 -5.85 -32.04
N ALA A 370 18.46 -5.03 -32.48
CA ALA A 370 18.56 -4.66 -33.88
C ALA A 370 18.65 -5.98 -34.64
N GLY A 371 17.57 -6.29 -35.39
CA GLY A 371 17.51 -7.44 -36.27
C GLY A 371 18.58 -7.38 -37.37
#